data_6a23d7a19cd0c9fb7c24601543ae81b9
#
_entry.id   6a23d7a19cd0c9fb7c24601543ae81b9
#
_cell.length_a   1.000
_cell.length_b   1.000
_cell.length_c   1.000
_cell.angle_alpha   90.00
_cell.angle_beta   90.00
_cell.angle_gamma   90.00
#
_symmetry.space_group_name_H-M   'P 1'
#
loop_
_entity.id
_entity.type
_entity.pdbx_description
1 polymer ?
#
loop_
_entity_poly.entity_id
_entity_poly.type
_entity_poly.pdbx_seq_one_letter_code
_entity_poly.pdbx_strand_id
1 'polypeptide(L)'
;RQDKHNPFYGQVRIGKDGKAFKMWKFRSMIYNADKVLKTNPDLYQKYIENDFKLPEGEDPRITKIGSFLRKTSLDEIPQFLNVFIGQMSLVGPRPIVEKELIEYRGIYRKMFLSVKPGALGLWQASGRSNIGYPERCDIELEYVRNASLWFDTVIFFKCVISILKQDGAF
;
A
#
# COMPACT_ATOMS: atom_id res chain seq x y z
N ARG A 1 0.90 -10.63 -23.09
CA ARG A 1 1.66 -10.81 -21.85
C ARG A 1 3.09 -10.32 -22.09
N GLN A 2 3.49 -9.22 -21.45
CA GLN A 2 4.83 -8.61 -21.61
C GLN A 2 5.92 -9.39 -20.86
N ASP A 3 5.54 -10.25 -19.93
CA ASP A 3 6.41 -11.01 -19.06
C ASP A 3 5.79 -12.40 -18.82
N LYS A 4 6.57 -13.48 -19.03
CA LYS A 4 6.12 -14.87 -18.89
C LYS A 4 6.07 -15.34 -17.42
N HIS A 5 6.38 -14.48 -16.46
CA HIS A 5 6.43 -14.81 -15.04
C HIS A 5 5.04 -14.81 -14.37
N ASN A 6 5.02 -15.36 -13.16
CA ASN A 6 3.78 -15.47 -12.37
C ASN A 6 3.09 -14.10 -12.24
N PRO A 7 1.79 -13.99 -12.60
CA PRO A 7 1.03 -12.75 -12.47
C PRO A 7 0.82 -12.30 -11.02
N PHE A 8 0.94 -13.21 -10.05
CA PHE A 8 0.87 -12.86 -8.64
C PHE A 8 2.23 -12.46 -8.09
N TYR A 9 2.21 -11.43 -7.27
CA TYR A 9 3.35 -10.93 -6.51
C TYR A 9 2.98 -10.84 -5.03
N GLY A 10 3.84 -11.33 -4.17
CA GLY A 10 3.65 -11.27 -2.73
C GLY A 10 4.73 -10.44 -2.08
N GLN A 11 4.34 -9.38 -1.38
CA GLN A 11 5.24 -8.51 -0.63
C GLN A 11 5.09 -8.76 0.87
N VAL A 12 6.21 -8.93 1.57
CA VAL A 12 6.19 -9.05 3.03
C VAL A 12 5.77 -7.73 3.64
N ARG A 13 4.78 -7.77 4.50
CA ARG A 13 4.22 -6.64 5.25
C ARG A 13 4.07 -7.01 6.71
N ILE A 14 3.98 -5.99 7.56
CA ILE A 14 3.73 -6.15 8.99
C ILE A 14 2.23 -6.03 9.25
N GLY A 15 1.70 -7.01 9.95
CA GLY A 15 0.30 -7.09 10.37
C GLY A 15 0.13 -6.89 11.86
N LYS A 16 -1.05 -7.31 12.35
CA LYS A 16 -1.40 -7.24 13.77
C LYS A 16 -0.35 -7.94 14.65
N ASP A 17 -0.09 -7.35 15.81
CA ASP A 17 0.89 -7.82 16.80
C ASP A 17 2.34 -7.92 16.26
N GLY A 18 2.64 -7.18 15.16
CA GLY A 18 3.95 -7.20 14.53
C GLY A 18 4.24 -8.45 13.69
N LYS A 19 3.25 -9.31 13.45
CA LYS A 19 3.42 -10.54 12.68
C LYS A 19 3.59 -10.23 11.20
N ALA A 20 4.69 -10.69 10.61
CA ALA A 20 4.90 -10.56 9.18
C ALA A 20 3.95 -11.49 8.40
N PHE A 21 3.41 -10.99 7.29
CA PHE A 21 2.59 -11.77 6.37
C PHE A 21 2.89 -11.39 4.93
N LYS A 22 2.51 -12.25 3.99
CA LYS A 22 2.69 -12.04 2.56
C LYS A 22 1.42 -11.41 1.98
N MET A 23 1.49 -10.12 1.67
CA MET A 23 0.42 -9.40 1.02
C MET A 23 0.43 -9.68 -0.49
N TRP A 24 -0.67 -10.16 -1.02
CA TRP A 24 -0.80 -10.52 -2.43
C TRP A 24 -1.25 -9.35 -3.29
N LYS A 25 -0.62 -9.22 -4.47
CA LYS A 25 -1.00 -8.25 -5.52
C LYS A 25 -0.86 -8.89 -6.89
N PHE A 26 -1.50 -8.29 -7.90
CA PHE A 26 -1.09 -8.57 -9.27
C PHE A 26 0.23 -7.87 -9.56
N ARG A 27 1.08 -8.56 -10.33
CA ARG A 27 2.39 -8.04 -10.73
C ARG A 27 2.21 -6.89 -11.72
N SER A 28 2.54 -5.69 -11.30
CA SER A 28 2.51 -4.48 -12.12
C SER A 28 3.89 -4.06 -12.63
N MET A 29 4.96 -4.65 -12.10
CA MET A 29 6.36 -4.39 -12.49
C MET A 29 6.98 -5.61 -13.17
N ILE A 30 8.08 -5.37 -13.90
CA ILE A 30 8.94 -6.42 -14.46
C ILE A 30 9.49 -7.34 -13.37
N TYR A 31 9.88 -8.56 -13.73
CA TYR A 31 10.30 -9.58 -12.76
C TYR A 31 11.46 -9.13 -11.86
N ASN A 32 12.47 -8.50 -12.41
CA ASN A 32 13.66 -8.07 -11.70
C ASN A 32 13.65 -6.58 -11.33
N ALA A 33 12.46 -6.01 -11.01
CA ALA A 33 12.29 -4.58 -10.73
C ALA A 33 13.27 -4.03 -9.68
N ASP A 34 13.50 -4.76 -8.59
CA ASP A 34 14.43 -4.34 -7.53
C ASP A 34 15.90 -4.36 -8.02
N LYS A 35 16.26 -5.34 -8.86
CA LYS A 35 17.59 -5.39 -9.44
C LYS A 35 17.82 -4.22 -10.39
N VAL A 36 16.86 -3.94 -11.26
CA VAL A 36 16.91 -2.78 -12.18
C VAL A 36 17.09 -1.47 -11.43
N LEU A 37 16.35 -1.27 -10.34
CA LEU A 37 16.50 -0.08 -9.49
C LEU A 37 17.91 0.04 -8.90
N LYS A 38 18.41 -1.06 -8.29
CA LYS A 38 19.70 -1.05 -7.59
C LYS A 38 20.90 -0.96 -8.53
N THR A 39 20.78 -1.40 -9.77
CA THR A 39 21.84 -1.35 -10.77
C THR A 39 21.90 -0.03 -11.54
N ASN A 40 20.94 0.86 -11.35
CA ASN A 40 20.92 2.21 -11.93
C ASN A 40 21.05 3.25 -10.80
N PRO A 41 22.26 3.82 -10.56
CA PRO A 41 22.49 4.76 -9.47
C PRO A 41 21.60 6.01 -9.53
N ASP A 42 21.42 6.58 -10.73
CA ASP A 42 20.62 7.80 -10.91
C ASP A 42 19.14 7.55 -10.59
N LEU A 43 18.62 6.41 -11.05
CA LEU A 43 17.25 5.99 -10.75
C LEU A 43 17.07 5.71 -9.26
N TYR A 44 18.08 5.09 -8.63
CA TYR A 44 18.06 4.81 -7.20
C TYR A 44 18.10 6.08 -6.36
N GLN A 45 18.92 7.07 -6.77
CA GLN A 45 18.98 8.37 -6.10
C GLN A 45 17.64 9.10 -6.17
N LYS A 46 17.04 9.20 -7.36
CA LYS A 46 15.68 9.76 -7.54
C LYS A 46 14.63 9.04 -6.67
N TYR A 47 14.72 7.71 -6.58
CA TYR A 47 13.82 6.91 -5.76
C TYR A 47 13.93 7.23 -4.28
N ILE A 48 15.14 7.46 -3.76
CA ILE A 48 15.36 7.87 -2.36
C ILE A 48 14.84 9.28 -2.11
N GLU A 49 15.17 10.23 -2.98
CA GLU A 49 14.78 11.64 -2.88
C GLU A 49 13.26 11.85 -2.91
N ASN A 50 12.52 10.95 -3.54
CA ASN A 50 11.06 10.98 -3.64
C ASN A 50 10.37 9.96 -2.71
N ASP A 51 10.81 9.83 -1.48
CA ASP A 51 10.18 8.98 -0.46
C ASP A 51 9.95 7.53 -0.91
N PHE A 52 10.97 6.93 -1.54
CA PHE A 52 10.92 5.55 -2.05
C PHE A 52 9.87 5.33 -3.15
N LYS A 53 9.61 6.35 -3.95
CA LYS A 53 8.76 6.29 -5.15
C LYS A 53 9.48 6.96 -6.32
N LEU A 54 9.05 6.67 -7.54
CA LEU A 54 9.43 7.42 -8.73
C LEU A 54 8.20 8.18 -9.25
N PRO A 55 8.40 9.36 -9.88
CA PRO A 55 7.31 10.11 -10.46
C PRO A 55 6.49 9.28 -11.46
N GLU A 56 5.22 9.66 -11.63
CA GLU A 56 4.34 8.97 -12.59
C GLU A 56 4.92 9.00 -14.00
N GLY A 57 4.95 7.84 -14.66
CA GLY A 57 5.48 7.71 -16.02
C GLY A 57 7.00 7.60 -16.12
N GLU A 58 7.76 7.88 -15.04
CA GLU A 58 9.22 7.81 -15.03
C GLU A 58 9.77 6.47 -14.50
N ASP A 59 8.93 5.60 -13.97
CA ASP A 59 9.38 4.31 -13.46
C ASP A 59 9.47 3.25 -14.58
N PRO A 60 10.66 2.95 -15.11
CA PRO A 60 10.85 2.01 -16.21
C PRO A 60 10.53 0.56 -15.81
N ARG A 61 10.33 0.30 -14.52
CA ARG A 61 10.01 -1.02 -14.00
C ARG A 61 8.53 -1.37 -14.18
N ILE A 62 7.67 -0.35 -14.36
CA ILE A 62 6.22 -0.54 -14.51
C ILE A 62 5.92 -0.99 -15.94
N THR A 63 5.21 -2.12 -16.08
CA THR A 63 4.76 -2.60 -17.38
C THR A 63 3.54 -1.79 -17.87
N LYS A 64 3.24 -1.78 -19.18
CA LYS A 64 2.04 -1.11 -19.72
C LYS A 64 0.75 -1.63 -19.07
N ILE A 65 0.63 -2.96 -18.88
CA ILE A 65 -0.48 -3.57 -18.16
C ILE A 65 -0.44 -3.17 -16.68
N GLY A 66 0.76 -3.12 -16.09
CA GLY A 66 0.95 -2.71 -14.71
C GLY A 66 0.50 -1.27 -14.44
N SER A 67 0.76 -0.34 -15.36
CA SER A 67 0.28 1.03 -15.27
C SER A 67 -1.27 1.07 -15.24
N PHE A 68 -1.93 0.35 -16.14
CA PHE A 68 -3.38 0.23 -16.12
C PHE A 68 -3.90 -0.36 -14.79
N LEU A 69 -3.31 -1.45 -14.31
CA LEU A 69 -3.71 -2.09 -13.05
C LEU A 69 -3.59 -1.14 -11.87
N ARG A 70 -2.50 -0.36 -11.79
CA ARG A 70 -2.27 0.63 -10.72
C ARG A 70 -3.27 1.79 -10.79
N LYS A 71 -3.49 2.36 -11.98
CA LYS A 71 -4.47 3.45 -12.18
C LYS A 71 -5.88 3.05 -11.76
N THR A 72 -6.24 1.80 -12.00
CA THR A 72 -7.55 1.26 -11.64
C THR A 72 -7.59 0.61 -10.26
N SER A 73 -6.47 0.54 -9.54
CA SER A 73 -6.30 -0.20 -8.27
C SER A 73 -6.64 -1.70 -8.36
N LEU A 74 -6.74 -2.25 -9.56
CA LEU A 74 -7.01 -3.68 -9.78
C LEU A 74 -5.85 -4.57 -9.34
N ASP A 75 -4.62 -4.01 -9.28
CA ASP A 75 -3.46 -4.73 -8.76
C ASP A 75 -3.64 -5.15 -7.28
N GLU A 76 -4.52 -4.51 -6.54
CA GLU A 76 -4.79 -4.77 -5.13
C GLU A 76 -5.89 -5.82 -4.88
N ILE A 77 -6.62 -6.26 -5.91
CA ILE A 77 -7.68 -7.29 -5.76
C ILE A 77 -7.18 -8.56 -5.04
N PRO A 78 -5.98 -9.10 -5.29
CA PRO A 78 -5.53 -10.29 -4.57
C PRO A 78 -5.37 -10.13 -3.06
N GLN A 79 -5.37 -8.89 -2.51
CA GLN A 79 -5.37 -8.66 -1.07
C GLN A 79 -6.66 -9.19 -0.40
N PHE A 80 -7.77 -9.33 -1.14
CA PHE A 80 -8.97 -9.95 -0.60
C PHE A 80 -8.76 -11.41 -0.17
N LEU A 81 -7.76 -12.12 -0.74
CA LEU A 81 -7.34 -13.41 -0.22
C LEU A 81 -6.75 -13.29 1.19
N ASN A 82 -5.97 -12.23 1.46
CA ASN A 82 -5.45 -11.98 2.80
C ASN A 82 -6.56 -11.63 3.80
N VAL A 83 -7.62 -10.96 3.35
CA VAL A 83 -8.82 -10.69 4.16
C VAL A 83 -9.52 -12.01 4.47
N PHE A 84 -9.78 -12.83 3.47
CA PHE A 84 -10.48 -14.10 3.61
C PHE A 84 -9.78 -15.07 4.57
N ILE A 85 -8.44 -15.15 4.51
CA ILE A 85 -7.64 -16.00 5.44
C ILE A 85 -7.37 -15.32 6.80
N GLY A 86 -7.92 -14.12 7.02
CA GLY A 86 -7.88 -13.43 8.32
C GLY A 86 -6.57 -12.69 8.65
N GLN A 87 -5.65 -12.54 7.70
CA GLN A 87 -4.41 -11.75 7.86
C GLN A 87 -4.66 -10.24 7.77
N MET A 88 -5.69 -9.84 7.04
CA MET A 88 -6.13 -8.46 6.88
C MET A 88 -7.61 -8.32 7.24
N SER A 89 -8.08 -7.09 7.48
CA SER A 89 -9.48 -6.71 7.49
C SER A 89 -9.86 -6.03 6.17
N LEU A 90 -11.16 -5.89 5.91
CA LEU A 90 -11.62 -5.13 4.75
C LEU A 90 -11.22 -3.65 4.88
N VAL A 91 -11.49 -3.06 6.05
CA VAL A 91 -11.10 -1.69 6.40
C VAL A 91 -10.11 -1.73 7.55
N GLY A 92 -9.08 -0.88 7.49
CA GLY A 92 -8.02 -0.81 8.50
C GLY A 92 -6.85 0.05 8.05
N PRO A 93 -5.83 0.22 8.93
CA PRO A 93 -4.61 0.93 8.55
C PRO A 93 -3.89 0.20 7.41
N ARG A 94 -3.21 0.95 6.53
CA ARG A 94 -2.50 0.35 5.41
C ARG A 94 -1.37 -0.58 5.89
N PRO A 95 -1.22 -1.79 5.32
CA PRO A 95 -0.10 -2.66 5.64
C PRO A 95 1.24 -2.01 5.27
N ILE A 96 2.15 -1.91 6.23
CA ILE A 96 3.46 -1.26 6.06
C ILE A 96 4.59 -2.28 5.96
N VAL A 97 5.72 -1.87 5.40
CA VAL A 97 6.96 -2.64 5.46
C VAL A 97 7.68 -2.38 6.80
N GLU A 98 8.56 -3.29 7.21
CA GLU A 98 9.26 -3.18 8.49
C GLU A 98 10.00 -1.84 8.65
N LYS A 99 10.58 -1.31 7.58
CA LYS A 99 11.29 -0.03 7.58
C LYS A 99 10.38 1.16 7.93
N GLU A 100 9.12 1.12 7.55
CA GLU A 100 8.15 2.18 7.86
C GLU A 100 7.74 2.18 9.34
N LEU A 101 7.98 1.11 10.10
CA LEU A 101 7.69 1.06 11.53
C LEU A 101 8.48 2.08 12.36
N ILE A 102 9.58 2.61 11.86
CA ILE A 102 10.38 3.65 12.54
C ILE A 102 9.59 4.96 12.68
N GLU A 103 8.65 5.22 11.76
CA GLU A 103 7.79 6.41 11.80
C GLU A 103 6.79 6.37 12.96
N TYR A 104 6.44 5.16 13.42
CA TYR A 104 5.56 4.95 14.57
C TYR A 104 6.39 4.74 15.83
N ARG A 105 6.44 5.76 16.73
CA ARG A 105 7.29 5.70 17.93
C ARG A 105 6.49 5.35 19.19
N GLY A 106 7.12 4.66 20.11
CA GLY A 106 6.60 4.41 21.46
C GLY A 106 5.22 3.76 21.47
N ILE A 107 4.26 4.42 22.13
CA ILE A 107 2.88 3.94 22.29
C ILE A 107 2.11 3.89 20.95
N TYR A 108 2.43 4.79 20.01
CA TYR A 108 1.78 4.84 18.69
C TYR A 108 2.06 3.59 17.86
N ARG A 109 3.27 3.03 17.97
CA ARG A 109 3.61 1.75 17.35
C ARG A 109 2.75 0.60 17.89
N LYS A 110 2.58 0.53 19.21
CA LYS A 110 1.75 -0.49 19.84
C LYS A 110 0.29 -0.34 19.41
N MET A 111 -0.21 0.90 19.36
CA MET A 111 -1.56 1.21 18.93
C MET A 111 -1.79 0.84 17.45
N PHE A 112 -0.88 1.22 16.56
CA PHE A 112 -0.95 0.85 15.15
C PHE A 112 -0.99 -0.67 14.95
N LEU A 113 -0.15 -1.41 15.68
CA LEU A 113 -0.06 -2.87 15.59
C LEU A 113 -1.18 -3.61 16.34
N SER A 114 -2.04 -2.93 17.09
CA SER A 114 -3.13 -3.58 17.85
C SER A 114 -4.28 -4.07 16.97
N VAL A 115 -4.39 -3.56 15.75
CA VAL A 115 -5.45 -3.91 14.80
C VAL A 115 -4.90 -4.64 13.57
N LYS A 116 -5.78 -5.34 12.83
CA LYS A 116 -5.40 -5.90 11.54
C LYS A 116 -5.25 -4.78 10.51
N PRO A 117 -4.25 -4.86 9.61
CA PRO A 117 -4.19 -3.94 8.46
C PRO A 117 -5.39 -4.16 7.53
N GLY A 118 -5.82 -3.10 6.87
CA GLY A 118 -6.96 -3.10 5.94
C GLY A 118 -6.54 -3.18 4.47
N ALA A 119 -7.42 -3.77 3.65
CA ALA A 119 -7.34 -3.64 2.20
C ALA A 119 -7.72 -2.23 1.75
N LEU A 120 -8.67 -1.61 2.46
CA LEU A 120 -9.07 -0.21 2.34
C LEU A 120 -8.75 0.51 3.63
N GLY A 121 -8.41 1.80 3.57
CA GLY A 121 -8.04 2.56 4.76
C GLY A 121 -8.32 4.04 4.67
N LEU A 122 -8.33 4.69 5.83
CA LEU A 122 -8.59 6.13 5.93
C LEU A 122 -7.56 6.95 5.12
N TRP A 123 -6.28 6.57 5.16
CA TRP A 123 -5.24 7.22 4.36
C TRP A 123 -5.51 7.14 2.85
N GLN A 124 -5.95 5.96 2.35
CA GLN A 124 -6.33 5.82 0.94
C GLN A 124 -7.54 6.70 0.57
N ALA A 125 -8.47 6.87 1.52
CA ALA A 125 -9.65 7.72 1.34
C ALA A 125 -9.36 9.21 1.45
N SER A 126 -8.21 9.62 2.03
CA SER A 126 -7.86 11.02 2.32
C SER A 126 -6.90 11.66 1.31
N GLY A 127 -6.49 10.96 0.26
CA GLY A 127 -5.60 11.53 -0.76
C GLY A 127 -4.41 10.65 -1.14
N ARG A 128 -4.30 9.44 -0.57
CA ARG A 128 -3.31 8.41 -0.96
C ARG A 128 -1.87 8.96 -1.01
N SER A 129 -1.27 8.90 -2.21
CA SER A 129 0.13 9.26 -2.46
C SER A 129 0.47 10.73 -2.19
N ASN A 130 -0.52 11.61 -2.10
CA ASN A 130 -0.32 13.04 -1.82
C ASN A 130 -0.02 13.32 -0.35
N ILE A 131 -0.22 12.32 0.54
CA ILE A 131 0.01 12.44 1.98
C ILE A 131 1.16 11.49 2.36
N GLY A 132 2.29 12.08 2.76
CA GLY A 132 3.49 11.37 3.20
C GLY A 132 3.59 11.26 4.73
N TYR A 133 4.76 10.86 5.22
CA TYR A 133 5.11 10.88 6.63
C TYR A 133 5.54 12.29 7.05
N PRO A 134 5.25 12.78 8.28
CA PRO A 134 4.59 12.04 9.38
C PRO A 134 3.05 12.08 9.36
N GLU A 135 2.42 12.92 8.53
CA GLU A 135 0.97 13.15 8.52
C GLU A 135 0.18 11.85 8.29
N ARG A 136 0.73 10.95 7.48
CA ARG A 136 0.14 9.63 7.26
C ARG A 136 0.00 8.84 8.57
N CYS A 137 0.97 8.93 9.50
CA CYS A 137 0.87 8.26 10.80
C CYS A 137 -0.36 8.75 11.59
N ASP A 138 -0.61 10.06 11.59
CA ASP A 138 -1.72 10.64 12.32
C ASP A 138 -3.07 10.15 11.77
N ILE A 139 -3.22 10.09 10.46
CA ILE A 139 -4.42 9.57 9.78
C ILE A 139 -4.65 8.09 10.10
N GLU A 140 -3.59 7.27 10.05
CA GLU A 140 -3.70 5.85 10.35
C GLU A 140 -4.04 5.61 11.83
N LEU A 141 -3.49 6.41 12.74
CA LEU A 141 -3.79 6.35 14.16
C LEU A 141 -5.18 6.91 14.48
N GLU A 142 -5.67 7.91 13.74
CA GLU A 142 -7.05 8.39 13.82
C GLU A 142 -8.03 7.24 13.56
N TYR A 143 -7.77 6.46 12.50
CA TYR A 143 -8.58 5.27 12.25
C TYR A 143 -8.58 4.32 13.46
N VAL A 144 -7.40 3.99 14.00
CA VAL A 144 -7.31 3.03 15.12
C VAL A 144 -8.07 3.50 16.35
N ARG A 145 -8.09 4.82 16.62
CA ARG A 145 -8.81 5.41 17.75
C ARG A 145 -10.35 5.38 17.58
N ASN A 146 -10.82 5.51 16.34
CA ASN A 146 -12.22 5.68 16.02
C ASN A 146 -12.85 4.46 15.31
N ALA A 147 -12.12 3.33 15.25
CA ALA A 147 -12.56 2.13 14.55
C ALA A 147 -13.95 1.66 15.03
N SER A 148 -14.90 1.62 14.10
CA SER A 148 -16.27 1.17 14.33
C SER A 148 -16.89 0.74 13.00
N LEU A 149 -17.94 -0.10 13.06
CA LEU A 149 -18.64 -0.52 11.84
C LEU A 149 -19.18 0.65 11.01
N TRP A 150 -19.62 1.71 11.67
CA TRP A 150 -20.07 2.92 10.97
C TRP A 150 -18.91 3.62 10.28
N PHE A 151 -17.79 3.80 10.98
CA PHE A 151 -16.61 4.45 10.41
C PHE A 151 -16.01 3.63 9.26
N ASP A 152 -15.98 2.31 9.38
CA ASP A 152 -15.58 1.40 8.31
C ASP A 152 -16.47 1.56 7.08
N THR A 153 -17.78 1.67 7.26
CA THR A 153 -18.73 1.90 6.17
C THR A 153 -18.46 3.21 5.45
N VAL A 154 -18.22 4.29 6.20
CA VAL A 154 -17.88 5.61 5.63
C VAL A 154 -16.58 5.54 4.83
N ILE A 155 -15.53 4.90 5.38
CA ILE A 155 -14.24 4.73 4.72
C ILE A 155 -14.39 3.90 3.44
N PHE A 156 -15.14 2.80 3.49
CA PHE A 156 -15.41 1.96 2.34
C PHE A 156 -15.96 2.78 1.15
N PHE A 157 -17.02 3.55 1.38
CA PHE A 157 -17.61 4.38 0.32
C PHE A 157 -16.66 5.48 -0.16
N LYS A 158 -15.91 6.11 0.73
CA LYS A 158 -14.88 7.10 0.35
C LYS A 158 -13.80 6.47 -0.52
N CYS A 159 -13.31 5.27 -0.19
CA CYS A 159 -12.33 4.55 -0.99
C CYS A 159 -12.88 4.19 -2.38
N VAL A 160 -14.14 3.72 -2.47
CA VAL A 160 -14.77 3.44 -3.76
C VAL A 160 -14.84 4.70 -4.62
N ILE A 161 -15.26 5.84 -4.06
CA ILE A 161 -15.31 7.12 -4.76
C ILE A 161 -13.90 7.56 -5.20
N SER A 162 -12.90 7.45 -4.34
CA SER A 162 -11.50 7.79 -4.66
C SER A 162 -10.94 6.93 -5.79
N ILE A 163 -11.27 5.63 -5.82
CA ILE A 163 -10.88 4.72 -6.91
C ILE A 163 -11.54 5.14 -8.23
N LEU A 164 -12.84 5.46 -8.21
CA LEU A 164 -13.57 5.89 -9.40
C LEU A 164 -13.05 7.23 -9.96
N LYS A 165 -12.63 8.15 -9.09
CA LYS A 165 -12.01 9.43 -9.47
C LYS A 165 -10.54 9.31 -9.86
N GLN A 166 -9.90 8.16 -9.62
CA GLN A 166 -8.46 7.93 -9.81
C GLN A 166 -7.56 8.91 -9.03
N ASP A 167 -8.07 9.49 -7.93
CA ASP A 167 -7.32 10.44 -7.11
C ASP A 167 -6.10 9.75 -6.46
N GLY A 168 -4.88 10.26 -6.73
CA GLY A 168 -3.63 9.75 -6.16
C GLY A 168 -3.29 8.30 -6.54
N ALA A 169 -3.79 7.79 -7.67
CA ALA A 169 -3.47 6.47 -8.18
C ALA A 169 -2.11 6.50 -8.91
N PHE A 170 -1.09 5.82 -8.36
CA PHE A 170 0.24 5.62 -8.97
C PHE A 170 0.70 4.19 -8.81
#